data_44ed03b57589c7b3d0c98a1a7a441911
#
_entry.id   44ed03b57589c7b3d0c98a1a7a441911
#
_cell.length_a   1.000
_cell.length_b   1.000
_cell.length_c   1.000
_cell.angle_alpha   90.00
_cell.angle_beta   90.00
_cell.angle_gamma   90.00
#
_symmetry.space_group_name_H-M   'P 1'
#
loop_
_entity.id
_entity.type
_entity.pdbx_description
1 polymer ?
#
loop_
_entity_poly.entity_id
_entity_poly.type
_entity_poly.pdbx_seq_one_letter_code
_entity_poly.pdbx_strand_id
1 'polypeptide(L)' 'MKDVKILGPGCQRCQITAKMVEEAAARLGVEIALEKVTDFAAIAAYGIASTPGVVIDGKVVHAGGLPRRDDIGRWLTA' A
#
# COMPACT_ATOMS: atom_id res chain seq x y z
N MET A 1 5.20 14.68 -2.97
CA MET A 1 5.08 13.55 -2.03
C MET A 1 3.94 12.65 -2.47
N LYS A 2 4.20 11.37 -2.65
CA LYS A 2 3.13 10.43 -3.01
C LYS A 2 2.34 10.03 -1.78
N ASP A 3 1.03 10.00 -1.93
CA ASP A 3 0.12 9.55 -0.90
C ASP A 3 -0.06 8.03 -1.04
N VAL A 4 0.36 7.27 -0.04
CA VAL A 4 0.29 5.81 -0.06
C VAL A 4 -0.56 5.35 1.11
N LYS A 5 -1.58 4.55 0.83
CA LYS A 5 -2.40 3.95 1.87
C LYS A 5 -2.31 2.44 1.80
N ILE A 6 -2.12 1.81 2.95
CA ILE A 6 -2.11 0.36 3.08
C ILE A 6 -3.43 -0.02 3.74
N LEU A 7 -4.26 -0.76 3.01
CA LEU A 7 -5.60 -1.14 3.45
C LEU A 7 -5.55 -2.52 4.08
N GLY A 8 -5.91 -2.61 5.36
CA GLY A 8 -5.96 -3.90 6.02
C GLY A 8 -6.13 -3.76 7.53
N PRO A 9 -6.65 -4.79 8.20
CA PRO A 9 -6.96 -4.73 9.62
C PRO A 9 -5.74 -4.85 10.54
N GLY A 10 -4.53 -4.71 10.02
CA GLY A 10 -3.31 -4.81 10.81
C GLY A 10 -2.73 -6.21 10.87
N CYS A 11 -3.08 -7.07 9.91
CA CYS A 11 -2.54 -8.42 9.84
C CYS A 11 -1.05 -8.40 9.50
N GLN A 12 -0.39 -9.53 9.67
CA GLN A 12 1.05 -9.64 9.43
C GLN A 12 1.42 -9.24 8.00
N ARG A 13 0.64 -9.69 7.01
CA ARG A 13 0.88 -9.33 5.61
C ARG A 13 0.71 -7.84 5.36
N CYS A 14 -0.24 -7.21 6.05
CA CYS A 14 -0.45 -5.76 5.94
C CYS A 14 0.78 -5.01 6.45
N GLN A 15 1.33 -5.44 7.58
CA GLN A 15 2.53 -4.84 8.15
C GLN A 15 3.75 -5.04 7.26
N ILE A 16 3.90 -6.22 6.69
CA ILE A 16 5.00 -6.53 5.76
C ILE A 16 4.89 -5.65 4.52
N THR A 17 3.69 -5.51 3.98
CA THR A 17 3.45 -4.68 2.79
C THR A 17 3.84 -3.23 3.06
N ALA A 18 3.42 -2.68 4.20
CA ALA A 18 3.78 -1.31 4.57
C ALA A 18 5.29 -1.14 4.63
N LYS A 19 5.98 -2.10 5.25
CA LYS A 19 7.42 -2.05 5.37
C LYS A 19 8.12 -2.16 4.02
N MET A 20 7.63 -3.01 3.14
CA MET A 20 8.17 -3.14 1.78
C MET A 20 8.08 -1.82 1.02
N VAL A 21 6.94 -1.13 1.14
CA VAL A 21 6.74 0.16 0.48
C VAL A 21 7.68 1.21 1.06
N GLU A 22 7.80 1.27 2.38
CA GLU A 22 8.71 2.23 3.03
C GLU A 22 10.15 2.01 2.60
N GLU A 23 10.61 0.76 2.58
CA GLU A 23 11.97 0.42 2.18
C GLU A 23 12.22 0.75 0.70
N ALA A 24 11.25 0.46 -0.17
CA ALA A 24 11.37 0.78 -1.59
C ALA A 24 11.45 2.29 -1.80
N ALA A 25 10.63 3.06 -1.10
CA ALA A 25 10.64 4.52 -1.19
C ALA A 25 12.00 5.08 -0.77
N ALA A 26 12.56 4.56 0.32
CA ALA A 26 13.86 4.99 0.80
C ALA A 26 14.97 4.67 -0.22
N ARG A 27 14.92 3.46 -0.78
CA ARG A 27 15.93 3.03 -1.76
C ARG A 27 15.87 3.85 -3.05
N LEU A 28 14.66 4.21 -3.47
CA LEU A 28 14.45 4.96 -4.71
C LEU A 28 14.52 6.47 -4.54
N GLY A 29 14.65 6.95 -3.30
CA GLY A 29 14.66 8.37 -3.02
C GLY A 29 13.32 9.05 -3.25
N VAL A 30 12.22 8.32 -3.11
CA VAL A 30 10.87 8.85 -3.29
C VAL A 30 10.28 9.19 -1.94
N GLU A 31 9.80 10.42 -1.77
CA GLU A 31 9.10 10.81 -0.55
C GLU A 31 7.66 10.34 -0.62
N ILE A 32 7.20 9.68 0.45
CA ILE A 32 5.82 9.20 0.55
C ILE A 32 5.20 9.61 1.87
N ALA A 33 3.89 9.80 1.85
CA ALA A 33 3.08 9.92 3.05
C ALA A 33 2.33 8.60 3.19
N LEU A 34 2.75 7.76 4.12
CA LEU A 34 2.18 6.43 4.30
C LEU A 34 1.16 6.44 5.42
N GLU A 35 -0.03 5.93 5.12
CA GLU A 35 -1.10 5.80 6.09
C GLU A 35 -1.60 4.36 6.09
N LYS A 36 -1.82 3.79 7.28
CA LYS A 36 -2.43 2.47 7.41
C LYS A 36 -3.92 2.65 7.67
N VAL A 37 -4.75 2.13 6.77
CA VAL A 37 -6.19 2.18 6.90
C VAL A 37 -6.67 0.84 7.44
N THR A 38 -7.12 0.83 8.69
CA THR A 38 -7.49 -0.41 9.39
C THR A 38 -8.99 -0.57 9.60
N ASP A 39 -9.77 0.46 9.33
CA ASP A 39 -11.20 0.43 9.49
C ASP A 39 -11.87 -0.31 8.32
N PHE A 40 -12.69 -1.31 8.63
CA PHE A 40 -13.31 -2.12 7.59
C PHE A 40 -14.22 -1.32 6.67
N ALA A 41 -14.94 -0.35 7.19
CA ALA A 41 -15.82 0.48 6.37
C ALA A 41 -15.01 1.30 5.36
N ALA A 42 -13.89 1.87 5.79
CA ALA A 42 -13.01 2.64 4.92
C ALA A 42 -12.38 1.73 3.86
N ILE A 43 -11.93 0.53 4.25
CA ILE A 43 -11.36 -0.45 3.32
C ILE A 43 -12.40 -0.85 2.27
N ALA A 44 -13.62 -1.14 2.70
CA ALA A 44 -14.70 -1.52 1.79
C ALA A 44 -15.04 -0.41 0.80
N ALA A 45 -14.90 0.84 1.21
CA ALA A 45 -15.19 1.99 0.35
C ALA A 45 -14.24 2.04 -0.87
N TYR A 46 -13.07 1.43 -0.78
CA TYR A 46 -12.17 1.34 -1.93
C TYR A 46 -12.54 0.21 -2.90
N GLY A 47 -13.54 -0.61 -2.55
CA GLY A 47 -14.03 -1.66 -3.43
C GLY A 47 -13.16 -2.91 -3.50
N ILE A 48 -12.25 -3.11 -2.56
CA ILE A 48 -11.41 -4.31 -2.55
C ILE A 48 -12.06 -5.42 -1.72
N ALA A 49 -11.86 -6.66 -2.15
CA ALA A 49 -12.40 -7.85 -1.47
C ALA A 49 -11.34 -8.56 -0.63
N SER A 50 -10.07 -8.26 -0.82
CA SER A 50 -8.96 -8.93 -0.15
C SER A 50 -7.95 -7.93 0.36
N THR A 51 -7.29 -8.26 1.47
CA THR A 51 -6.24 -7.44 2.05
C THR A 51 -4.91 -8.22 2.07
N PRO A 52 -3.76 -7.55 2.08
CA PRO A 52 -3.60 -6.10 2.07
C PRO A 52 -3.91 -5.47 0.72
N GLY A 53 -4.39 -4.23 0.74
CA GLY A 53 -4.55 -3.42 -0.44
C GLY A 53 -3.57 -2.25 -0.42
N VAL A 54 -3.20 -1.76 -1.60
CA VAL A 54 -2.31 -0.60 -1.73
C VAL A 54 -2.98 0.44 -2.59
N VAL A 55 -3.03 1.68 -2.08
CA VAL A 55 -3.62 2.82 -2.79
C VAL A 55 -2.52 3.86 -2.96
N ILE A 56 -2.30 4.29 -4.19
CA ILE A 56 -1.32 5.34 -4.51
C ILE A 56 -2.07 6.52 -5.13
N ASP A 57 -1.97 7.67 -4.47
CA ASP A 57 -2.62 8.91 -4.92
C ASP A 57 -4.10 8.71 -5.25
N GLY A 58 -4.79 7.98 -4.39
CA GLY A 58 -6.22 7.73 -4.53
C GLY A 58 -6.61 6.58 -5.43
N LYS A 59 -5.64 5.92 -6.06
CA LYS A 59 -5.90 4.81 -6.98
C LYS A 59 -5.47 3.49 -6.38
N VAL A 60 -6.36 2.50 -6.37
CA VAL A 60 -6.04 1.16 -5.90
C VAL A 60 -5.15 0.48 -6.94
N VAL A 61 -3.93 0.13 -6.55
CA VAL A 61 -2.97 -0.53 -7.44
C VAL A 61 -2.75 -2.00 -7.11
N HIS A 62 -3.21 -2.44 -5.92
CA HIS A 62 -3.02 -3.83 -5.49
C HIS A 62 -4.10 -4.20 -4.47
N ALA A 63 -4.56 -5.44 -4.52
CA ALA A 63 -5.49 -5.99 -3.53
C ALA A 63 -5.25 -7.49 -3.38
N GLY A 64 -5.00 -7.91 -2.14
CA GLY A 64 -4.82 -9.32 -1.80
C GLY A 64 -3.39 -9.82 -1.94
N GLY A 65 -2.90 -10.48 -0.90
CA GLY A 65 -1.57 -11.06 -0.88
C GLY A 65 -0.45 -10.04 -0.81
N LEU A 66 0.79 -10.53 -0.70
CA LEU A 66 1.95 -9.66 -0.68
C LEU A 66 2.28 -9.17 -2.09
N PRO A 67 2.50 -7.85 -2.26
CA PRO A 67 2.91 -7.33 -3.56
C PRO A 67 4.34 -7.74 -3.88
N ARG A 68 4.69 -7.68 -5.16
CA ARG A 68 6.05 -7.94 -5.60
C ARG A 68 6.88 -6.66 -5.53
N ARG A 69 8.16 -6.81 -5.23
CA ARG A 69 9.07 -5.66 -5.14
C ARG A 69 9.08 -4.83 -6.41
N ASP A 70 9.10 -5.50 -7.57
CA ASP A 70 9.13 -4.82 -8.85
C ASP A 70 7.87 -3.98 -9.07
N ASP A 71 6.73 -4.49 -8.65
CA ASP A 71 5.47 -3.77 -8.76
C ASP A 71 5.49 -2.50 -7.89
N ILE A 72 5.99 -2.63 -6.67
CA ILE A 72 6.10 -1.49 -5.75
C ILE A 72 7.00 -0.41 -6.37
N GLY A 73 8.10 -0.80 -6.95
CA GLY A 73 9.01 0.13 -7.60
C GLY A 73 8.32 0.90 -8.73
N ARG A 74 7.54 0.20 -9.55
CA ARG A 74 6.78 0.85 -10.62
C ARG A 74 5.74 1.82 -10.09
N TRP A 75 5.03 1.44 -9.02
CA TRP A 75 4.01 2.32 -8.44
C TRP A 75 4.61 3.61 -7.92
N LEU A 76 5.77 3.52 -7.29
CA LEU A 76 6.41 4.69 -6.67
C LEU A 76 7.09 5.60 -7.67
N THR A 77 7.44 5.10 -8.84
CA THR A 77 8.14 5.88 -9.87
C THR A 77 7.25 6.29 -11.04
N ALA A 78 6.00 5.89 -11.02
CA ALA A 78 5.05 6.24 -12.08
C ALA A 78 4.59 7.69 -12.01
#